data_570a046cb710aabaacd8fef976d60e0d
#
_entry.id   570a046cb710aabaacd8fef976d60e0d
#
_cell.length_a   1.000
_cell.length_b   1.000
_cell.length_c   1.000
_cell.angle_alpha   90.00
_cell.angle_beta   90.00
_cell.angle_gamma   90.00
#
_symmetry.space_group_name_H-M   'P 1'
#
loop_
_entity.id
_entity.type
_entity.pdbx_description
1 polymer ?
#
loop_
_entity_poly.entity_id
_entity_poly.type
_entity_poly.pdbx_seq_one_letter_code
_entity_poly.pdbx_strand_id
1 'polypeptide(L)'
;MPITLSSESEPEPDVVIARGHDRNYGPHHPYPEDILLIIEVADSALEQDRTLKLSVYAEANIQHYWIANVKVNQMECHSQPYEDRFRNFAYQTRTVILNNQRVSIPGSPEIHLNLAEIFL
;
A
#
# COMPACT_ATOMS: atom_id res chain seq x y z
N MET A 1 -2.67 11.90 -0.52
CA MET A 1 -3.05 12.22 0.87
C MET A 1 -1.95 11.77 1.82
N PRO A 2 -1.38 12.68 2.60
CA PRO A 2 -0.37 12.25 3.56
C PRO A 2 -0.98 11.41 4.68
N ILE A 3 -0.15 10.59 5.31
CA ILE A 3 -0.56 9.75 6.43
C ILE A 3 0.43 9.92 7.59
N THR A 4 -0.06 9.67 8.80
CA THR A 4 0.76 9.78 10.01
C THR A 4 1.19 8.39 10.45
N LEU A 5 2.48 8.06 10.29
CA LEU A 5 3.04 6.77 10.72
C LEU A 5 3.70 6.88 12.10
N SER A 6 4.33 8.03 12.36
CA SER A 6 4.92 8.35 13.65
C SER A 6 4.97 9.86 13.78
N SER A 7 5.47 10.38 14.91
CA SER A 7 5.60 11.81 15.09
C SER A 7 6.57 12.46 14.09
N GLU A 8 7.44 11.67 13.45
CA GLU A 8 8.47 12.17 12.55
C GLU A 8 8.26 11.74 11.10
N SER A 9 7.19 10.97 10.81
CA SER A 9 7.03 10.37 9.50
C SER A 9 5.62 10.57 8.97
N GLU A 10 5.48 11.38 7.92
CA GLU A 10 4.21 11.64 7.25
C GLU A 10 4.38 11.49 5.74
N PRO A 11 4.57 10.25 5.23
CA PRO A 11 4.68 10.04 3.79
C PRO A 11 3.38 10.37 3.07
N GLU A 12 3.50 10.68 1.77
CA GLU A 12 2.37 10.95 0.90
C GLU A 12 2.27 9.87 -0.18
N PRO A 13 1.66 8.72 0.13
CA PRO A 13 1.45 7.70 -0.89
C PRO A 13 0.49 8.18 -1.97
N ASP A 14 0.61 7.58 -3.16
CA ASP A 14 -0.21 7.95 -4.32
C ASP A 14 -1.70 7.68 -4.08
N VAL A 15 -2.01 6.55 -3.43
CA VAL A 15 -3.39 6.19 -3.10
C VAL A 15 -3.45 5.61 -1.70
N VAL A 16 -4.40 6.09 -0.91
CA VAL A 16 -4.68 5.56 0.43
C VAL A 16 -6.16 5.22 0.51
N ILE A 17 -6.46 4.01 0.98
CA ILE A 17 -7.81 3.61 1.32
C ILE A 17 -7.86 3.45 2.84
N ALA A 18 -8.67 4.27 3.49
CA ALA A 18 -8.77 4.32 4.93
C ALA A 18 -10.20 4.05 5.38
N ARG A 19 -10.37 3.70 6.66
CA ARG A 19 -11.68 3.48 7.25
C ARG A 19 -12.41 4.80 7.45
N GLY A 20 -13.73 4.80 7.22
CA GLY A 20 -14.58 5.95 7.51
C GLY A 20 -14.42 7.08 6.51
N HIS A 21 -14.81 8.27 6.95
CA HIS A 21 -14.75 9.49 6.14
C HIS A 21 -13.65 10.42 6.65
N ASP A 22 -13.17 11.31 5.79
CA ASP A 22 -12.12 12.26 6.14
C ASP A 22 -12.47 13.05 7.40
N ARG A 23 -13.73 13.46 7.55
CA ARG A 23 -14.19 14.21 8.71
C ARG A 23 -14.10 13.42 10.03
N ASN A 24 -13.90 12.11 9.98
CA ASN A 24 -13.73 11.31 11.18
C ASN A 24 -12.34 11.45 11.78
N TYR A 25 -11.40 12.01 11.05
CA TYR A 25 -10.02 12.15 11.50
C TYR A 25 -9.75 13.50 12.17
N GLY A 26 -10.71 14.44 12.07
CA GLY A 26 -10.55 15.75 12.70
C GLY A 26 -9.31 16.49 12.20
N PRO A 27 -8.43 16.96 13.10
CA PRO A 27 -7.28 17.77 12.73
C PRO A 27 -6.06 16.98 12.28
N HIS A 28 -6.12 15.64 12.24
CA HIS A 28 -4.97 14.82 11.86
C HIS A 28 -5.26 13.99 10.62
N HIS A 29 -4.18 13.50 9.98
CA HIS A 29 -4.25 12.54 8.89
C HIS A 29 -4.55 11.14 9.43
N PRO A 30 -4.98 10.18 8.57
CA PRO A 30 -5.20 8.82 9.02
C PRO A 30 -3.98 8.22 9.72
N TYR A 31 -4.21 7.55 10.84
CA TYR A 31 -3.18 6.77 11.52
C TYR A 31 -3.09 5.37 10.91
N PRO A 32 -1.99 4.63 11.17
CA PRO A 32 -1.81 3.30 10.58
C PRO A 32 -2.99 2.35 10.79
N GLU A 33 -3.61 2.37 11.98
CA GLU A 33 -4.74 1.50 12.29
C GLU A 33 -6.00 1.84 11.49
N ASP A 34 -6.06 3.03 10.88
CA ASP A 34 -7.19 3.44 10.05
C ASP A 34 -7.01 3.05 8.59
N ILE A 35 -5.81 2.63 8.19
CA ILE A 35 -5.46 2.42 6.79
C ILE A 35 -5.71 0.97 6.40
N LEU A 36 -6.51 0.75 5.36
CA LEU A 36 -6.80 -0.56 4.80
C LEU A 36 -5.79 -0.94 3.71
N LEU A 37 -5.34 0.03 2.92
CA LEU A 37 -4.50 -0.24 1.77
C LEU A 37 -3.73 1.02 1.36
N ILE A 38 -2.46 0.85 1.02
CA ILE A 38 -1.66 1.87 0.36
C ILE A 38 -1.25 1.36 -1.00
N ILE A 39 -1.39 2.20 -2.04
CA ILE A 39 -0.91 1.88 -3.39
C ILE A 39 0.08 2.97 -3.81
N GLU A 40 1.27 2.54 -4.23
CA GLU A 40 2.26 3.42 -4.86
C GLU A 40 2.33 3.11 -6.34
N VAL A 41 2.31 4.13 -7.17
CA VAL A 41 2.48 3.98 -8.62
C VAL A 41 3.97 4.13 -8.92
N ALA A 42 4.57 3.08 -9.47
CA ALA A 42 6.01 3.02 -9.67
C ALA A 42 6.35 2.95 -11.16
N ASP A 43 7.12 3.92 -11.62
CA ASP A 43 7.73 3.92 -12.95
C ASP A 43 9.25 3.91 -12.79
N SER A 44 9.86 5.05 -12.47
CA SER A 44 11.30 5.15 -12.26
C SER A 44 11.72 4.84 -10.81
N ALA A 45 10.78 4.86 -9.87
CA ALA A 45 11.05 4.67 -8.45
C ALA A 45 10.74 3.25 -7.94
N LEU A 46 10.66 2.26 -8.84
CA LEU A 46 10.24 0.91 -8.48
C LEU A 46 11.12 0.28 -7.41
N GLU A 47 12.43 0.39 -7.54
CA GLU A 47 13.34 -0.20 -6.57
C GLU A 47 13.18 0.42 -5.20
N GLN A 48 13.00 1.74 -5.14
CA GLN A 48 12.78 2.45 -3.88
C GLN A 48 11.45 2.04 -3.23
N ASP A 49 10.40 1.83 -4.04
CA ASP A 49 9.10 1.38 -3.55
C ASP A 49 9.18 -0.06 -3.02
N ARG A 50 10.01 -0.90 -3.62
CA ARG A 50 10.20 -2.28 -3.20
C ARG A 50 11.09 -2.42 -1.97
N THR A 51 11.91 -1.43 -1.65
CA THR A 51 12.87 -1.50 -0.56
C THR A 51 12.52 -0.52 0.56
N LEU A 52 12.84 0.75 0.38
CA LEU A 52 12.74 1.75 1.43
C LEU A 52 11.29 1.99 1.88
N LYS A 53 10.39 2.25 0.93
CA LYS A 53 8.98 2.51 1.27
C LYS A 53 8.29 1.28 1.83
N LEU A 54 8.59 0.11 1.28
CA LEU A 54 8.05 -1.15 1.77
C LEU A 54 8.40 -1.36 3.24
N SER A 55 9.65 -1.11 3.61
CA SER A 55 10.11 -1.24 4.99
C SER A 55 9.41 -0.24 5.91
N VAL A 56 9.25 1.00 5.47
CA VAL A 56 8.57 2.05 6.24
C VAL A 56 7.13 1.67 6.52
N TYR A 57 6.40 1.21 5.50
CA TYR A 57 5.00 0.84 5.68
C TYR A 57 4.83 -0.44 6.49
N ALA A 58 5.73 -1.42 6.34
CA ALA A 58 5.70 -2.62 7.15
C ALA A 58 5.97 -2.31 8.62
N GLU A 59 6.92 -1.43 8.90
CA GLU A 59 7.21 -0.99 10.28
C GLU A 59 5.99 -0.32 10.92
N ALA A 60 5.22 0.42 10.14
CA ALA A 60 3.99 1.06 10.60
C ALA A 60 2.81 0.10 10.71
N ASN A 61 3.03 -1.19 10.43
CA ASN A 61 2.01 -2.23 10.48
C ASN A 61 0.86 -2.00 9.48
N ILE A 62 1.18 -1.42 8.32
CA ILE A 62 0.22 -1.29 7.23
C ILE A 62 -0.01 -2.68 6.63
N GLN A 63 -1.24 -3.19 6.74
CA GLN A 63 -1.54 -4.59 6.42
C GLN A 63 -1.44 -4.92 4.93
N HIS A 64 -1.75 -3.96 4.06
CA HIS A 64 -1.72 -4.17 2.61
C HIS A 64 -0.99 -3.01 1.94
N TYR A 65 0.07 -3.34 1.22
CA TYR A 65 0.87 -2.38 0.48
C TYR A 65 1.04 -2.89 -0.95
N TRP A 66 0.48 -2.17 -1.92
CA TRP A 66 0.52 -2.55 -3.33
C TRP A 66 1.39 -1.59 -4.12
N ILE A 67 2.14 -2.13 -5.07
CA ILE A 67 2.95 -1.36 -6.01
C ILE A 67 2.38 -1.59 -7.41
N ALA A 68 1.90 -0.51 -8.03
CA ALA A 68 1.45 -0.54 -9.42
C ALA A 68 2.67 -0.33 -10.31
N ASN A 69 3.22 -1.43 -10.86
CA ASN A 69 4.39 -1.39 -11.72
C ASN A 69 3.95 -1.08 -13.15
N VAL A 70 4.04 0.20 -13.54
CA VAL A 70 3.53 0.66 -14.83
C VAL A 70 4.42 0.26 -16.01
N LYS A 71 5.66 -0.15 -15.76
CA LYS A 71 6.57 -0.58 -16.84
C LYS A 71 6.17 -1.92 -17.43
N VAL A 72 5.58 -2.79 -16.61
CA VAL A 72 5.15 -4.12 -17.06
C VAL A 72 3.67 -4.36 -16.84
N ASN A 73 2.93 -3.35 -16.41
CA ASN A 73 1.48 -3.39 -16.20
C ASN A 73 1.07 -4.51 -15.25
N GLN A 74 1.69 -4.52 -14.08
CA GLN A 74 1.40 -5.51 -13.04
C GLN A 74 1.18 -4.82 -11.71
N MET A 75 0.38 -5.44 -10.83
CA MET A 75 0.22 -5.00 -9.45
C MET A 75 0.93 -5.98 -8.54
N GLU A 76 1.86 -5.47 -7.71
CA GLU A 76 2.53 -6.27 -6.70
C GLU A 76 1.83 -6.05 -5.37
N CYS A 77 1.18 -7.07 -4.85
CA CYS A 77 0.40 -6.98 -3.62
C CYS A 77 1.18 -7.59 -2.47
N HIS A 78 1.57 -6.76 -1.51
CA HIS A 78 2.28 -7.19 -0.31
C HIS A 78 1.33 -7.17 0.88
N SER A 79 1.39 -8.19 1.73
CA SER A 79 0.56 -8.29 2.92
C SER A 79 1.28 -9.02 4.04
N GLN A 80 0.69 -8.96 5.24
CA GLN A 80 1.21 -9.57 6.45
C GLN A 80 2.58 -9.00 6.82
N PRO A 81 2.62 -7.74 7.32
CA PRO A 81 3.87 -7.13 7.73
C PRO A 81 4.48 -7.88 8.92
N TYR A 82 5.79 -7.96 8.99
CA TYR A 82 6.49 -8.60 10.09
C TYR A 82 7.88 -7.99 10.28
N GLU A 83 8.44 -8.21 11.46
CA GLU A 83 9.83 -7.87 11.78
C GLU A 83 10.65 -9.15 11.81
N ASP A 84 11.79 -9.17 11.09
CA ASP A 84 12.66 -10.33 11.10
C ASP A 84 13.59 -10.31 12.32
N ARG A 85 14.41 -11.35 12.47
CA ARG A 85 15.33 -11.47 13.62
C ARG A 85 16.46 -10.43 13.63
N PHE A 86 16.66 -9.71 12.53
CA PHE A 86 17.65 -8.64 12.41
C PHE A 86 17.02 -7.26 12.57
N ARG A 87 15.74 -7.21 12.98
CA ARG A 87 14.95 -5.98 13.19
C ARG A 87 14.69 -5.22 11.89
N ASN A 88 14.64 -5.91 10.77
CA ASN A 88 14.19 -5.36 9.50
C ASN A 88 12.71 -5.67 9.31
N PHE A 89 11.99 -4.71 8.71
CA PHE A 89 10.55 -4.87 8.47
C PHE A 89 10.29 -5.20 7.01
N ALA A 90 9.39 -6.14 6.78
CA ALA A 90 9.03 -6.62 5.45
C ALA A 90 7.60 -7.19 5.47
N TYR A 91 7.18 -7.74 4.33
CA TYR A 91 5.89 -8.42 4.21
C TYR A 91 6.10 -9.90 3.94
N GLN A 92 5.29 -10.75 4.56
CA GLN A 92 5.41 -12.19 4.41
C GLN A 92 4.92 -12.68 3.05
N THR A 93 3.93 -12.00 2.48
CA THR A 93 3.29 -12.43 1.24
C THR A 93 3.48 -11.38 0.17
N ARG A 94 3.85 -11.84 -1.03
CA ARG A 94 3.94 -11.02 -2.24
C ARG A 94 3.22 -11.77 -3.36
N THR A 95 2.19 -11.16 -3.92
CA THR A 95 1.41 -11.72 -5.02
C THR A 95 1.46 -10.76 -6.20
N VAL A 96 1.72 -11.28 -7.39
CA VAL A 96 1.71 -10.49 -8.61
C VAL A 96 0.38 -10.71 -9.32
N ILE A 97 -0.33 -9.62 -9.59
CA ILE A 97 -1.58 -9.64 -10.34
C ILE A 97 -1.29 -9.10 -11.73
N LEU A 98 -1.63 -9.88 -12.75
CA LEU A 98 -1.33 -9.55 -14.13
C LEU A 98 -2.40 -8.61 -14.72
N ASN A 99 -2.06 -7.99 -15.84
CA ASN A 99 -2.91 -6.94 -16.42
C ASN A 99 -4.24 -7.44 -17.00
N ASN A 100 -4.42 -8.76 -17.12
CA ASN A 100 -5.68 -9.36 -17.56
C ASN A 100 -6.50 -9.93 -16.38
N GLN A 101 -6.08 -9.64 -15.17
CA GLN A 101 -6.71 -10.13 -13.95
C GLN A 101 -7.34 -8.99 -13.16
N ARG A 102 -8.09 -9.34 -12.15
CA ARG A 102 -8.67 -8.37 -11.22
C ARG A 102 -8.32 -8.77 -9.80
N VAL A 103 -8.38 -7.80 -8.90
CA VAL A 103 -8.04 -8.00 -7.49
C VAL A 103 -9.07 -7.31 -6.62
N SER A 104 -9.44 -7.94 -5.51
CA SER A 104 -10.39 -7.37 -4.54
C SER A 104 -9.70 -6.37 -3.64
N ILE A 105 -10.42 -5.31 -3.26
CA ILE A 105 -9.94 -4.31 -2.33
C ILE A 105 -9.98 -4.89 -0.91
N PRO A 106 -8.86 -4.85 -0.17
CA PRO A 106 -8.86 -5.26 1.24
C PRO A 106 -9.89 -4.49 2.06
N GLY A 107 -10.67 -5.18 2.86
CA GLY A 107 -11.73 -4.58 3.67
C GLY A 107 -13.05 -4.39 2.94
N SER A 108 -13.05 -4.52 1.61
CA SER A 108 -14.26 -4.40 0.78
C SER A 108 -14.18 -5.42 -0.34
N PRO A 109 -14.33 -6.73 -0.02
CA PRO A 109 -14.09 -7.80 -1.00
C PRO A 109 -15.07 -7.78 -2.18
N GLU A 110 -16.19 -7.10 -2.07
CA GLU A 110 -17.16 -6.92 -3.15
C GLU A 110 -16.67 -5.92 -4.20
N ILE A 111 -15.66 -5.10 -3.89
CA ILE A 111 -15.08 -4.13 -4.82
C ILE A 111 -13.86 -4.75 -5.47
N HIS A 112 -13.86 -4.79 -6.80
CA HIS A 112 -12.75 -5.34 -7.59
C HIS A 112 -12.11 -4.25 -8.43
N LEU A 113 -10.77 -4.27 -8.52
CA LEU A 113 -10.04 -3.49 -9.49
C LEU A 113 -9.74 -4.38 -10.70
N ASN A 114 -10.20 -3.96 -11.87
CA ASN A 114 -9.90 -4.64 -13.12
C ASN A 114 -8.61 -4.01 -13.67
N LEU A 115 -7.51 -4.75 -13.67
CA LEU A 115 -6.22 -4.20 -14.05
C LEU A 115 -6.14 -3.80 -15.52
N ALA A 116 -6.95 -4.42 -16.40
CA ALA A 116 -7.01 -4.02 -17.79
C ALA A 116 -7.55 -2.59 -17.97
N GLU A 117 -8.33 -2.10 -17.01
CA GLU A 117 -8.84 -0.72 -17.03
C GLU A 117 -7.87 0.27 -16.39
N ILE A 118 -6.97 -0.21 -15.55
CA ILE A 118 -5.98 0.62 -14.85
C ILE A 118 -4.74 0.82 -15.71
N PHE A 119 -4.25 -0.25 -16.29
CA PHE A 119 -3.07 -0.24 -17.16
C PHE A 119 -3.52 -0.21 -18.63
N LEU A 120 -3.78 0.98 -19.12
CA LEU A 120 -4.23 1.17 -20.50
C LEU A 120 -3.10 1.19 -21.53
#